data_91ec1b1d5146a5fae1690caa0a59e7cd
#
_entry.id   91ec1b1d5146a5fae1690caa0a59e7cd
#
_cell.length_a   1.000
_cell.length_b   1.000
_cell.length_c   1.000
_cell.angle_alpha   90.00
_cell.angle_beta   90.00
_cell.angle_gamma   90.00
#
_symmetry.space_group_name_H-M   'P 1'
#
loop_
_entity.id
_entity.type
_entity.pdbx_description
1 polymer ?
#
loop_
_entity_poly.entity_id
_entity_poly.type
_entity_poly.pdbx_seq_one_letter_code
_entity_poly.pdbx_strand_id
1 'polypeptide(L)'
;HPYGHGRFETVGALVVGGMLVAAGAGAASHALDAGVHAHGALGLKPGKIALVAALVSIVAKEGLFRATARVGKRLRSPVLEANAWHHRSDALSSVVALVGIAAARCSLKIFRHADAAAGLAVAAMLAATGFQITAGALQELSDAVDQDALERLRFAVLAVPGVAQVASLRGRSIAGKLRVDVDVVPMDSDLSTSASFQLAEAARVALLDMEAEDHGAHSHGHSHGHSHSHGHGDAGPPR
;
A
#
# COMPACT_ATOMS: atom_id res chain seq x y z
N HIS A 1 -19.66 19.68 -9.22
CA HIS A 1 -19.00 20.27 -8.03
C HIS A 1 -17.67 20.93 -8.43
N PRO A 2 -17.40 22.20 -8.04
CA PRO A 2 -16.21 22.94 -8.46
C PRO A 2 -14.88 22.28 -8.04
N TYR A 3 -14.88 21.54 -6.93
CA TYR A 3 -13.69 20.86 -6.40
C TYR A 3 -13.58 19.38 -6.78
N GLY A 4 -14.51 18.87 -7.63
CA GLY A 4 -14.54 17.46 -8.02
C GLY A 4 -15.17 16.54 -6.97
N HIS A 5 -15.01 15.22 -7.17
CA HIS A 5 -15.63 14.17 -6.34
C HIS A 5 -14.59 13.27 -5.67
N GLY A 6 -13.34 13.73 -5.52
CA GLY A 6 -12.23 12.91 -5.01
C GLY A 6 -12.49 12.28 -3.64
N ARG A 7 -13.21 12.96 -2.76
CA ARG A 7 -13.56 12.42 -1.43
C ARG A 7 -14.51 11.21 -1.47
N PHE A 8 -15.29 11.03 -2.54
CA PHE A 8 -16.10 9.81 -2.69
C PHE A 8 -15.25 8.56 -2.91
N GLU A 9 -14.09 8.71 -3.55
CA GLU A 9 -13.13 7.61 -3.71
C GLU A 9 -12.62 7.16 -2.33
N THR A 10 -12.24 8.10 -1.47
CA THR A 10 -11.78 7.83 -0.11
C THR A 10 -12.87 7.20 0.76
N VAL A 11 -14.13 7.68 0.65
CA VAL A 11 -15.27 7.05 1.33
C VAL A 11 -15.52 5.64 0.79
N GLY A 12 -15.40 5.43 -0.51
CA GLY A 12 -15.48 4.11 -1.13
C GLY A 12 -14.41 3.16 -0.59
N ALA A 13 -13.17 3.64 -0.47
CA ALA A 13 -12.06 2.87 0.12
C ALA A 13 -12.35 2.51 1.59
N LEU A 14 -12.91 3.44 2.39
CA LEU A 14 -13.30 3.20 3.77
C LEU A 14 -14.36 2.08 3.88
N VAL A 15 -15.38 2.12 3.02
CA VAL A 15 -16.43 1.09 2.98
C VAL A 15 -15.85 -0.26 2.60
N VAL A 16 -15.04 -0.33 1.53
CA VAL A 16 -14.41 -1.58 1.09
C VAL A 16 -13.47 -2.14 2.15
N GLY A 17 -12.64 -1.29 2.78
CA GLY A 17 -11.75 -1.69 3.87
C GLY A 17 -12.53 -2.25 5.06
N GLY A 18 -13.61 -1.59 5.47
CA GLY A 18 -14.51 -2.06 6.53
C GLY A 18 -15.17 -3.40 6.20
N MET A 19 -15.63 -3.60 4.96
CA MET A 19 -16.17 -4.88 4.50
C MET A 19 -15.13 -6.00 4.54
N LEU A 20 -13.87 -5.73 4.17
CA LEU A 20 -12.79 -6.68 4.24
C LEU A 20 -12.45 -7.08 5.69
N VAL A 21 -12.44 -6.12 6.62
CA VAL A 21 -12.26 -6.42 8.06
C VAL A 21 -13.40 -7.31 8.57
N ALA A 22 -14.64 -6.98 8.25
CA ALA A 22 -15.80 -7.77 8.65
C ALA A 22 -15.76 -9.20 8.05
N ALA A 23 -15.40 -9.32 6.77
CA ALA A 23 -15.22 -10.62 6.12
C ALA A 23 -14.08 -11.42 6.74
N GLY A 24 -12.96 -10.79 7.08
CA GLY A 24 -11.84 -11.41 7.80
C GLY A 24 -12.26 -11.92 9.17
N ALA A 25 -13.01 -11.12 9.94
CA ALA A 25 -13.54 -11.53 11.25
C ALA A 25 -14.53 -12.71 11.14
N GLY A 26 -15.42 -12.68 10.15
CA GLY A 26 -16.33 -13.80 9.86
C GLY A 26 -15.61 -15.08 9.45
N ALA A 27 -14.56 -14.96 8.61
CA ALA A 27 -13.73 -16.11 8.23
C ALA A 27 -12.96 -16.67 9.43
N ALA A 28 -12.46 -15.80 10.31
CA ALA A 28 -11.75 -16.21 11.52
C ALA A 28 -12.68 -16.98 12.48
N SER A 29 -13.89 -16.46 12.74
CA SER A 29 -14.86 -17.15 13.60
C SER A 29 -15.22 -18.52 13.05
N HIS A 30 -15.48 -18.63 11.75
CA HIS A 30 -15.77 -19.90 11.08
C HIS A 30 -14.59 -20.89 11.18
N ALA A 31 -13.34 -20.41 10.99
CA ALA A 31 -12.15 -21.26 11.11
C ALA A 31 -11.93 -21.75 12.56
N LEU A 32 -12.20 -20.89 13.56
CA LEU A 32 -12.15 -21.26 14.97
C LEU A 32 -13.20 -22.32 15.33
N ASP A 33 -14.45 -22.11 14.91
CA ASP A 33 -15.53 -23.06 15.12
C ASP A 33 -15.23 -24.41 14.48
N ALA A 34 -14.71 -24.43 13.24
CA ALA A 34 -14.27 -25.64 12.57
C ALA A 34 -13.13 -26.35 13.33
N GLY A 35 -12.18 -25.58 13.89
CA GLY A 35 -11.08 -26.10 14.71
C GLY A 35 -11.57 -26.74 16.02
N VAL A 36 -12.51 -26.11 16.72
CA VAL A 36 -13.08 -26.59 17.99
C VAL A 36 -13.98 -27.80 17.78
N HIS A 37 -14.83 -27.80 16.77
CA HIS A 37 -15.79 -28.86 16.48
C HIS A 37 -15.20 -29.99 15.64
N ALA A 38 -13.90 -29.97 15.34
CA ALA A 38 -13.22 -31.07 14.61
C ALA A 38 -13.34 -32.45 15.25
N HIS A 39 -13.87 -32.53 16.49
CA HIS A 39 -14.15 -33.79 17.20
C HIS A 39 -15.47 -34.44 16.81
N GLY A 40 -16.41 -33.77 16.14
CA GLY A 40 -17.74 -34.26 15.85
C GLY A 40 -18.21 -34.17 14.40
N ALA A 41 -17.59 -33.34 13.59
CA ALA A 41 -17.92 -33.31 12.18
C ALA A 41 -17.24 -34.47 11.46
N LEU A 42 -18.04 -35.37 10.91
CA LEU A 42 -17.63 -36.26 9.81
C LEU A 42 -16.94 -35.37 8.77
N GLY A 43 -15.60 -35.37 8.82
CA GLY A 43 -14.78 -34.45 8.00
C GLY A 43 -15.10 -34.72 6.53
N LEU A 44 -15.98 -33.89 5.97
CA LEU A 44 -16.13 -33.76 4.54
C LEU A 44 -14.78 -33.29 4.00
N LYS A 45 -13.98 -34.29 3.57
CA LYS A 45 -12.69 -33.97 2.90
C LYS A 45 -13.00 -33.04 1.77
N PRO A 46 -12.31 -31.89 1.66
CA PRO A 46 -12.52 -30.96 0.57
C PRO A 46 -12.50 -31.69 -0.77
N GLY A 47 -13.57 -31.56 -1.53
CA GLY A 47 -13.74 -32.29 -2.79
C GLY A 47 -12.62 -31.95 -3.77
N LYS A 48 -12.37 -32.82 -4.74
CA LYS A 48 -11.43 -32.56 -5.85
C LYS A 48 -11.77 -31.25 -6.55
N ILE A 49 -13.04 -30.89 -6.60
CA ILE A 49 -13.54 -29.63 -7.19
C ILE A 49 -12.97 -28.41 -6.47
N ALA A 50 -12.89 -28.42 -5.14
CA ALA A 50 -12.30 -27.31 -4.37
C ALA A 50 -10.82 -27.11 -4.69
N LEU A 51 -10.05 -28.18 -4.85
CA LEU A 51 -8.65 -28.14 -5.25
C LEU A 51 -8.48 -27.55 -6.67
N VAL A 52 -9.31 -28.00 -7.61
CA VAL A 52 -9.29 -27.49 -9.00
C VAL A 52 -9.67 -26.01 -9.01
N ALA A 53 -10.72 -25.61 -8.29
CA ALA A 53 -11.14 -24.21 -8.21
C ALA A 53 -10.05 -23.31 -7.61
N ALA A 54 -9.37 -23.76 -6.54
CA ALA A 54 -8.26 -23.04 -5.94
C ALA A 54 -7.08 -22.90 -6.92
N LEU A 55 -6.73 -23.97 -7.64
CA LEU A 55 -5.66 -23.94 -8.63
C LEU A 55 -5.97 -22.97 -9.78
N VAL A 56 -7.20 -23.03 -10.33
CA VAL A 56 -7.66 -22.11 -11.37
C VAL A 56 -7.61 -20.66 -10.88
N SER A 57 -8.04 -20.40 -9.64
CA SER A 57 -7.97 -19.08 -9.03
C SER A 57 -6.53 -18.54 -8.95
N ILE A 58 -5.58 -19.37 -8.52
CA ILE A 58 -4.16 -18.99 -8.43
C ILE A 58 -3.61 -18.66 -9.83
N VAL A 59 -3.87 -19.50 -10.82
CA VAL A 59 -3.41 -19.28 -12.19
C VAL A 59 -4.00 -18.00 -12.77
N ALA A 60 -5.29 -17.74 -12.55
CA ALA A 60 -5.95 -16.52 -13.02
C ALA A 60 -5.35 -15.27 -12.36
N LYS A 61 -5.13 -15.29 -11.03
CA LYS A 61 -4.54 -14.17 -10.30
C LYS A 61 -3.08 -13.91 -10.69
N GLU A 62 -2.29 -14.96 -10.90
CA GLU A 62 -0.91 -14.82 -11.39
C GLU A 62 -0.89 -14.29 -12.83
N GLY A 63 -1.82 -14.72 -13.68
CA GLY A 63 -1.99 -14.17 -15.02
C GLY A 63 -2.32 -12.69 -15.01
N LEU A 64 -3.25 -12.28 -14.11
CA LEU A 64 -3.64 -10.89 -13.94
C LEU A 64 -2.47 -10.04 -13.42
N PHE A 65 -1.74 -10.53 -12.41
CA PHE A 65 -0.51 -9.90 -11.94
C PHE A 65 0.45 -9.62 -13.09
N ARG A 66 0.77 -10.64 -13.89
CA ARG A 66 1.73 -10.51 -15.00
C ARG A 66 1.25 -9.53 -16.06
N ALA A 67 -0.06 -9.54 -16.37
CA ALA A 67 -0.65 -8.61 -17.33
C ALA A 67 -0.56 -7.16 -16.83
N THR A 68 -1.03 -6.91 -15.61
CA THR A 68 -1.04 -5.58 -14.98
C THR A 68 0.39 -5.05 -14.78
N ALA A 69 1.32 -5.89 -14.32
CA ALA A 69 2.72 -5.50 -14.14
C ALA A 69 3.41 -5.11 -15.47
N ARG A 70 3.12 -5.82 -16.58
CA ARG A 70 3.65 -5.44 -17.91
C ARG A 70 3.13 -4.08 -18.35
N VAL A 71 1.84 -3.83 -18.17
CA VAL A 71 1.23 -2.55 -18.52
C VAL A 71 1.76 -1.43 -17.61
N GLY A 72 1.85 -1.65 -16.30
CA GLY A 72 2.41 -0.72 -15.33
C GLY A 72 3.82 -0.28 -15.69
N LYS A 73 4.70 -1.24 -16.00
CA LYS A 73 6.08 -0.96 -16.45
C LYS A 73 6.12 -0.19 -17.77
N ARG A 74 5.26 -0.53 -18.74
CA ARG A 74 5.21 0.17 -20.04
C ARG A 74 4.75 1.61 -19.89
N LEU A 75 3.77 1.86 -19.05
CA LEU A 75 3.18 3.18 -18.80
C LEU A 75 3.93 3.95 -17.71
N ARG A 76 4.94 3.34 -17.07
CA ARG A 76 5.65 3.91 -15.91
C ARG A 76 4.67 4.42 -14.85
N SER A 77 3.59 3.67 -14.58
CA SER A 77 2.53 4.04 -13.65
C SER A 77 2.71 3.32 -12.32
N PRO A 78 3.08 4.04 -11.24
CA PRO A 78 3.23 3.46 -9.89
C PRO A 78 1.92 2.84 -9.38
N VAL A 79 0.79 3.42 -9.73
CA VAL A 79 -0.55 2.92 -9.34
C VAL A 79 -0.83 1.55 -9.94
N LEU A 80 -0.52 1.36 -11.24
CA LEU A 80 -0.69 0.06 -11.89
C LEU A 80 0.29 -0.98 -11.35
N GLU A 81 1.49 -0.57 -10.98
CA GLU A 81 2.48 -1.46 -10.35
C GLU A 81 2.03 -1.88 -8.95
N ALA A 82 1.56 -0.95 -8.13
CA ALA A 82 0.99 -1.25 -6.81
C ALA A 82 -0.22 -2.19 -6.91
N ASN A 83 -1.12 -1.96 -7.88
CA ASN A 83 -2.27 -2.84 -8.13
C ASN A 83 -1.84 -4.25 -8.58
N ALA A 84 -0.75 -4.36 -9.37
CA ALA A 84 -0.19 -5.65 -9.73
C ALA A 84 0.31 -6.41 -8.48
N TRP A 85 1.05 -5.75 -7.59
CA TRP A 85 1.50 -6.35 -6.34
C TRP A 85 0.35 -6.79 -5.43
N HIS A 86 -0.77 -6.05 -5.43
CA HIS A 86 -1.99 -6.47 -4.73
C HIS A 86 -2.51 -7.81 -5.27
N HIS A 87 -2.62 -7.97 -6.59
CA HIS A 87 -3.00 -9.25 -7.21
C HIS A 87 -2.05 -10.40 -6.85
N ARG A 88 -0.75 -10.12 -6.71
CA ARG A 88 0.22 -11.12 -6.29
C ARG A 88 0.04 -11.55 -4.83
N SER A 89 -0.23 -10.60 -3.94
CA SER A 89 -0.56 -10.90 -2.54
C SER A 89 -1.81 -11.79 -2.43
N ASP A 90 -2.82 -11.51 -3.25
CA ASP A 90 -4.03 -12.33 -3.35
C ASP A 90 -3.76 -13.73 -3.90
N ALA A 91 -2.82 -13.87 -4.83
CA ALA A 91 -2.40 -15.18 -5.32
C ALA A 91 -1.68 -15.99 -4.23
N LEU A 92 -0.80 -15.33 -3.45
CA LEU A 92 -0.11 -15.98 -2.32
C LEU A 92 -1.07 -16.47 -1.24
N SER A 93 -2.09 -15.68 -0.87
CA SER A 93 -3.13 -16.13 0.07
C SER A 93 -3.90 -17.33 -0.46
N SER A 94 -4.16 -17.40 -1.78
CA SER A 94 -4.78 -18.57 -2.42
C SER A 94 -3.88 -19.80 -2.39
N VAL A 95 -2.55 -19.64 -2.46
CA VAL A 95 -1.58 -20.73 -2.30
C VAL A 95 -1.62 -21.26 -0.86
N VAL A 96 -1.65 -20.38 0.15
CA VAL A 96 -1.78 -20.78 1.55
C VAL A 96 -3.06 -21.60 1.77
N ALA A 97 -4.18 -21.14 1.22
CA ALA A 97 -5.45 -21.88 1.28
C ALA A 97 -5.34 -23.25 0.59
N LEU A 98 -4.72 -23.32 -0.60
CA LEU A 98 -4.52 -24.58 -1.32
C LEU A 98 -3.67 -25.57 -0.55
N VAL A 99 -2.59 -25.11 0.08
CA VAL A 99 -1.72 -25.94 0.95
C VAL A 99 -2.50 -26.45 2.15
N GLY A 100 -3.33 -25.61 2.79
CA GLY A 100 -4.21 -26.01 3.89
C GLY A 100 -5.20 -27.11 3.48
N ILE A 101 -5.87 -26.93 2.33
CA ILE A 101 -6.79 -27.92 1.76
C ILE A 101 -6.07 -29.23 1.44
N ALA A 102 -4.88 -29.16 0.83
CA ALA A 102 -4.09 -30.34 0.51
C ALA A 102 -3.61 -31.08 1.77
N ALA A 103 -3.15 -30.35 2.78
CA ALA A 103 -2.74 -30.91 4.07
C ALA A 103 -3.91 -31.56 4.80
N ALA A 104 -5.10 -30.97 4.78
CA ALA A 104 -6.31 -31.56 5.38
C ALA A 104 -6.72 -32.89 4.72
N ARG A 105 -6.32 -33.12 3.47
CA ARG A 105 -6.55 -34.42 2.78
C ARG A 105 -5.55 -35.51 3.18
N CYS A 106 -4.38 -35.11 3.68
CA CYS A 106 -3.40 -36.10 4.20
C CYS A 106 -3.93 -36.70 5.50
N SER A 107 -4.01 -38.02 5.54
CA SER A 107 -4.56 -38.78 6.71
C SER A 107 -3.64 -38.74 7.94
N LEU A 108 -2.59 -37.94 7.95
CA LEU A 108 -1.66 -37.78 9.07
C LEU A 108 -2.33 -36.94 10.17
N LYS A 109 -2.37 -37.46 11.40
CA LYS A 109 -2.99 -36.80 12.57
C LYS A 109 -2.45 -35.39 12.82
N ILE A 110 -1.21 -35.11 12.42
CA ILE A 110 -0.56 -33.80 12.56
C ILE A 110 -1.23 -32.71 11.71
N PHE A 111 -1.90 -33.06 10.61
CA PHE A 111 -2.58 -32.12 9.71
C PHE A 111 -4.07 -31.92 10.04
N ARG A 112 -4.53 -32.47 11.15
CA ARG A 112 -5.95 -32.43 11.56
C ARG A 112 -6.49 -31.00 11.69
N HIS A 113 -5.64 -30.07 12.11
CA HIS A 113 -5.97 -28.65 12.29
C HIS A 113 -5.40 -27.76 11.18
N ALA A 114 -4.78 -28.35 10.15
CA ALA A 114 -4.13 -27.56 9.09
C ALA A 114 -5.12 -26.70 8.30
N ASP A 115 -6.35 -27.18 8.09
CA ASP A 115 -7.42 -26.42 7.41
C ASP A 115 -7.85 -25.20 8.24
N ALA A 116 -8.09 -25.40 9.55
CA ALA A 116 -8.43 -24.29 10.44
C ALA A 116 -7.28 -23.27 10.56
N ALA A 117 -6.03 -23.74 10.63
CA ALA A 117 -4.86 -22.88 10.67
C ALA A 117 -4.69 -22.08 9.37
N ALA A 118 -4.90 -22.72 8.21
CA ALA A 118 -4.88 -22.03 6.92
C ALA A 118 -6.03 -21.01 6.81
N GLY A 119 -7.24 -21.37 7.26
CA GLY A 119 -8.38 -20.46 7.34
C GLY A 119 -8.10 -19.23 8.20
N LEU A 120 -7.49 -19.41 9.38
CA LEU A 120 -7.08 -18.31 10.24
C LEU A 120 -6.00 -17.43 9.61
N ALA A 121 -5.03 -18.03 8.92
CA ALA A 121 -3.99 -17.27 8.23
C ALA A 121 -4.59 -16.36 7.12
N VAL A 122 -5.50 -16.91 6.32
CA VAL A 122 -6.22 -16.15 5.28
C VAL A 122 -7.09 -15.06 5.91
N ALA A 123 -7.81 -15.36 6.98
CA ALA A 123 -8.63 -14.40 7.71
C ALA A 123 -7.79 -13.24 8.27
N ALA A 124 -6.62 -13.53 8.84
CA ALA A 124 -5.69 -12.53 9.36
C ALA A 124 -5.15 -11.63 8.23
N MET A 125 -4.77 -12.21 7.09
CA MET A 125 -4.33 -11.44 5.92
C MET A 125 -5.44 -10.52 5.39
N LEU A 126 -6.67 -11.02 5.31
CA LEU A 126 -7.82 -10.25 4.85
C LEU A 126 -8.13 -9.08 5.79
N ALA A 127 -8.13 -9.35 7.11
CA ALA A 127 -8.35 -8.34 8.14
C ALA A 127 -7.23 -7.28 8.13
N ALA A 128 -5.97 -7.69 8.01
CA ALA A 128 -4.83 -6.78 7.93
C ALA A 128 -4.91 -5.86 6.72
N THR A 129 -5.23 -6.40 5.54
CA THR A 129 -5.43 -5.60 4.31
C THR A 129 -6.59 -4.62 4.47
N GLY A 130 -7.73 -5.08 4.99
CA GLY A 130 -8.88 -4.24 5.26
C GLY A 130 -8.57 -3.12 6.25
N PHE A 131 -7.82 -3.41 7.31
CA PHE A 131 -7.38 -2.42 8.29
C PHE A 131 -6.45 -1.36 7.68
N GLN A 132 -5.47 -1.77 6.85
CA GLN A 132 -4.57 -0.84 6.16
C GLN A 132 -5.35 0.12 5.25
N ILE A 133 -6.29 -0.40 4.44
CA ILE A 133 -7.13 0.42 3.56
C ILE A 133 -7.99 1.39 4.40
N THR A 134 -8.61 0.89 5.47
CA THR A 134 -9.45 1.71 6.36
C THR A 134 -8.65 2.81 7.05
N ALA A 135 -7.47 2.47 7.59
CA ALA A 135 -6.59 3.43 8.25
C ALA A 135 -6.11 4.51 7.28
N GLY A 136 -5.69 4.15 6.06
CA GLY A 136 -5.31 5.11 5.03
C GLY A 136 -6.46 6.03 4.63
N ALA A 137 -7.66 5.48 4.44
CA ALA A 137 -8.84 6.27 4.12
C ALA A 137 -9.23 7.24 5.27
N LEU A 138 -9.10 6.81 6.53
CA LEU A 138 -9.34 7.68 7.69
C LEU A 138 -8.31 8.80 7.80
N GLN A 139 -7.03 8.51 7.54
CA GLN A 139 -5.98 9.52 7.51
C GLN A 139 -6.25 10.56 6.42
N GLU A 140 -6.62 10.12 5.22
CA GLU A 140 -6.97 11.02 4.12
C GLU A 140 -8.22 11.86 4.42
N LEU A 141 -9.25 11.27 5.06
CA LEU A 141 -10.46 12.00 5.47
C LEU A 141 -10.20 13.02 6.59
N SER A 142 -9.20 12.76 7.44
CA SER A 142 -8.76 13.69 8.49
C SER A 142 -7.76 14.75 8.00
N ASP A 143 -7.56 14.84 6.68
CA ASP A 143 -6.59 15.75 6.06
C ASP A 143 -5.16 15.55 6.63
N ALA A 144 -4.82 14.33 7.08
CA ALA A 144 -3.48 13.99 7.54
C ALA A 144 -2.50 14.00 6.36
N VAL A 145 -1.35 14.62 6.57
CA VAL A 145 -0.26 14.71 5.58
C VAL A 145 1.05 14.33 6.29
N ASP A 146 1.94 13.72 5.53
CA ASP A 146 3.29 13.44 5.98
C ASP A 146 4.04 14.75 6.29
N GLN A 147 4.45 14.90 7.55
CA GLN A 147 5.16 16.10 8.02
C GLN A 147 6.53 16.23 7.35
N ASP A 148 7.21 15.11 7.07
CA ASP A 148 8.50 15.13 6.39
C ASP A 148 8.36 15.61 4.95
N ALA A 149 7.27 15.26 4.28
CA ALA A 149 6.96 15.79 2.95
C ALA A 149 6.71 17.31 2.99
N LEU A 150 5.93 17.80 3.96
CA LEU A 150 5.69 19.24 4.12
C LEU A 150 6.97 20.02 4.43
N GLU A 151 7.85 19.49 5.25
CA GLU A 151 9.15 20.12 5.54
C GLU A 151 10.02 20.23 4.28
N ARG A 152 10.09 19.18 3.47
CA ARG A 152 10.81 19.24 2.17
C ARG A 152 10.25 20.32 1.27
N LEU A 153 8.92 20.41 1.14
CA LEU A 153 8.25 21.44 0.36
C LEU A 153 8.54 22.85 0.91
N ARG A 154 8.58 23.00 2.23
CA ARG A 154 8.95 24.26 2.88
C ARG A 154 10.36 24.72 2.52
N PHE A 155 11.33 23.80 2.54
CA PHE A 155 12.70 24.11 2.14
C PHE A 155 12.80 24.51 0.66
N ALA A 156 12.05 23.85 -0.22
CA ALA A 156 12.02 24.19 -1.63
C ALA A 156 11.49 25.62 -1.86
N VAL A 157 10.42 26.02 -1.17
CA VAL A 157 9.88 27.37 -1.25
C VAL A 157 10.84 28.41 -0.67
N LEU A 158 11.53 28.10 0.45
CA LEU A 158 12.53 29.00 1.04
C LEU A 158 13.77 29.19 0.15
N ALA A 159 14.07 28.25 -0.73
CA ALA A 159 15.17 28.37 -1.69
C ALA A 159 14.85 29.31 -2.87
N VAL A 160 13.58 29.73 -3.05
CA VAL A 160 13.16 30.62 -4.11
C VAL A 160 13.70 32.06 -3.85
N PRO A 161 14.47 32.67 -4.79
CA PRO A 161 14.98 34.03 -4.63
C PRO A 161 13.84 35.02 -4.42
N GLY A 162 13.96 35.86 -3.39
CA GLY A 162 12.96 36.86 -3.03
C GLY A 162 11.97 36.40 -1.94
N VAL A 163 11.99 35.15 -1.50
CA VAL A 163 11.24 34.68 -0.34
C VAL A 163 12.07 34.88 0.93
N ALA A 164 11.55 35.67 1.88
CA ALA A 164 12.17 35.85 3.19
C ALA A 164 11.76 34.75 4.16
N GLN A 165 10.50 34.37 4.14
CA GLN A 165 9.93 33.42 5.09
C GLN A 165 8.69 32.71 4.50
N VAL A 166 8.45 31.47 4.91
CA VAL A 166 7.17 30.78 4.73
C VAL A 166 6.35 31.00 6.00
N ALA A 167 5.32 31.83 5.91
CA ALA A 167 4.47 32.17 7.05
C ALA A 167 3.54 31.02 7.43
N SER A 168 3.01 30.30 6.44
CA SER A 168 2.13 29.16 6.64
C SER A 168 2.33 28.18 5.50
N LEU A 169 2.38 26.87 5.83
CA LEU A 169 2.36 25.79 4.86
C LEU A 169 1.36 24.75 5.36
N ARG A 170 0.35 24.48 4.58
CA ARG A 170 -0.68 23.49 4.89
C ARG A 170 -0.87 22.58 3.70
N GLY A 171 -0.96 21.28 3.98
CA GLY A 171 -1.23 20.28 2.95
C GLY A 171 -2.47 19.48 3.28
N ARG A 172 -3.09 18.90 2.26
CA ARG A 172 -4.13 17.87 2.38
C ARG A 172 -4.08 16.94 1.19
N SER A 173 -4.29 15.65 1.42
CA SER A 173 -4.42 14.66 0.37
C SER A 173 -5.88 14.52 -0.06
N ILE A 174 -6.12 14.48 -1.38
CA ILE A 174 -7.44 14.22 -1.95
C ILE A 174 -7.26 13.30 -3.15
N ALA A 175 -7.77 12.09 -3.07
CA ALA A 175 -7.66 11.07 -4.12
C ALA A 175 -6.19 10.85 -4.57
N GLY A 176 -5.28 10.72 -3.59
CA GLY A 176 -3.85 10.50 -3.84
C GLY A 176 -3.10 11.71 -4.39
N LYS A 177 -3.74 12.89 -4.47
CA LYS A 177 -3.10 14.15 -4.90
C LYS A 177 -2.91 15.06 -3.70
N LEU A 178 -1.67 15.50 -3.49
CA LEU A 178 -1.36 16.48 -2.46
C LEU A 178 -1.78 17.88 -2.94
N ARG A 179 -2.60 18.57 -2.15
CA ARG A 179 -2.90 19.99 -2.32
C ARG A 179 -2.20 20.75 -1.23
N VAL A 180 -1.45 21.77 -1.63
CA VAL A 180 -0.64 22.59 -0.72
C VAL A 180 -1.09 24.05 -0.83
N ASP A 181 -1.38 24.65 0.32
CA ASP A 181 -1.61 26.08 0.46
C ASP A 181 -0.38 26.66 1.17
N VAL A 182 0.29 27.64 0.54
CA VAL A 182 1.49 28.27 1.07
C VAL A 182 1.35 29.77 1.12
N ASP A 183 1.67 30.36 2.26
CA ASP A 183 1.77 31.81 2.44
C ASP A 183 3.24 32.18 2.54
N VAL A 184 3.72 32.97 1.57
CA VAL A 184 5.11 33.43 1.51
C VAL A 184 5.21 34.89 1.92
N VAL A 185 6.26 35.23 2.67
CA VAL A 185 6.63 36.61 2.98
C VAL A 185 7.78 37.00 2.06
N PRO A 186 7.64 38.03 1.24
CA PRO A 186 8.71 38.50 0.39
C PRO A 186 9.82 39.22 1.19
N MET A 187 11.04 39.24 0.64
CA MET A 187 12.16 39.99 1.24
C MET A 187 11.94 41.50 1.15
N ASP A 188 11.29 41.93 0.08
CA ASP A 188 10.96 43.37 -0.14
C ASP A 188 9.47 43.56 0.16
N SER A 189 9.16 44.47 1.09
CA SER A 189 7.78 44.80 1.49
C SER A 189 7.06 45.67 0.45
N ASP A 190 7.80 46.34 -0.43
CA ASP A 190 7.24 47.29 -1.39
C ASP A 190 7.15 46.73 -2.81
N LEU A 191 7.00 45.40 -2.92
CA LEU A 191 6.83 44.73 -4.21
C LEU A 191 5.58 45.25 -4.97
N SER A 192 5.77 45.51 -6.24
CA SER A 192 4.65 45.75 -7.14
C SER A 192 3.76 44.49 -7.26
N THR A 193 2.49 44.68 -7.59
CA THR A 193 1.56 43.56 -7.80
C THR A 193 2.09 42.53 -8.82
N SER A 194 2.76 43.02 -9.89
CA SER A 194 3.37 42.15 -10.89
C SER A 194 4.52 41.32 -10.32
N ALA A 195 5.39 41.93 -9.51
CA ALA A 195 6.51 41.23 -8.87
C ALA A 195 6.03 40.23 -7.82
N SER A 196 4.99 40.56 -7.08
CA SER A 196 4.37 39.62 -6.12
C SER A 196 3.79 38.40 -6.83
N PHE A 197 3.14 38.59 -7.99
CA PHE A 197 2.63 37.49 -8.81
C PHE A 197 3.77 36.61 -9.36
N GLN A 198 4.86 37.20 -9.84
CA GLN A 198 6.03 36.45 -10.31
C GLN A 198 6.67 35.63 -9.19
N LEU A 199 6.75 36.16 -7.96
CA LEU A 199 7.27 35.46 -6.81
C LEU A 199 6.37 34.25 -6.42
N ALA A 200 5.05 34.47 -6.43
CA ALA A 200 4.08 33.40 -6.16
C ALA A 200 4.18 32.27 -7.21
N GLU A 201 4.34 32.64 -8.49
CA GLU A 201 4.50 31.68 -9.57
C GLU A 201 5.84 30.91 -9.46
N ALA A 202 6.94 31.59 -9.11
CA ALA A 202 8.21 30.92 -8.86
C ALA A 202 8.13 29.91 -7.68
N ALA A 203 7.44 30.28 -6.60
CA ALA A 203 7.19 29.37 -5.48
C ALA A 203 6.32 28.16 -5.91
N ARG A 204 5.31 28.39 -6.76
CA ARG A 204 4.47 27.33 -7.30
C ARG A 204 5.27 26.35 -8.17
N VAL A 205 6.14 26.86 -9.04
CA VAL A 205 7.01 26.02 -9.89
C VAL A 205 7.94 25.17 -9.02
N ALA A 206 8.58 25.76 -8.00
CA ALA A 206 9.46 25.03 -7.09
C ALA A 206 8.74 23.86 -6.36
N LEU A 207 7.47 24.06 -5.99
CA LEU A 207 6.65 22.99 -5.40
C LEU A 207 6.33 21.87 -6.40
N LEU A 208 6.03 22.20 -7.66
CA LEU A 208 5.74 21.22 -8.70
C LEU A 208 6.97 20.41 -9.10
N ASP A 209 8.14 21.03 -9.15
CA ASP A 209 9.40 20.34 -9.46
C ASP A 209 9.76 19.32 -8.37
N MET A 210 9.57 19.65 -7.11
CA MET A 210 9.76 18.75 -5.98
C MET A 210 8.81 17.55 -6.02
N GLU A 211 7.54 17.78 -6.39
CA GLU A 211 6.56 16.70 -6.55
C GLU A 211 6.97 15.73 -7.67
N ALA A 212 7.50 16.26 -8.76
CA ALA A 212 8.00 15.45 -9.88
C ALA A 212 9.24 14.62 -9.50
N GLU A 213 10.15 15.15 -8.69
CA GLU A 213 11.33 14.44 -8.19
C GLU A 213 10.96 13.32 -7.21
N ASP A 214 10.04 13.57 -6.28
CA ASP A 214 9.58 12.57 -5.31
C ASP A 214 8.89 11.39 -6.01
N HIS A 215 8.07 11.63 -7.03
CA HIS A 215 7.49 10.59 -7.87
C HIS A 215 8.54 9.80 -8.67
N GLY A 216 9.63 10.43 -9.08
CA GLY A 216 10.77 9.80 -9.74
C GLY A 216 11.58 8.90 -8.78
N ALA A 217 11.81 9.34 -7.57
CA ALA A 217 12.61 8.64 -6.56
C ALA A 217 11.93 7.36 -6.04
N HIS A 218 10.61 7.40 -5.83
CA HIS A 218 9.84 6.23 -5.39
C HIS A 218 9.77 5.12 -6.46
N SER A 219 9.98 5.43 -7.75
CA SER A 219 10.05 4.41 -8.81
C SER A 219 11.35 3.61 -8.82
N HIS A 220 12.41 4.06 -8.15
CA HIS A 220 13.72 3.39 -8.10
C HIS A 220 14.00 2.65 -6.78
N GLY A 221 13.19 2.82 -5.73
CA GLY A 221 13.49 2.35 -4.37
C GLY A 221 13.18 0.89 -4.05
N HIS A 222 12.49 0.12 -4.90
CA HIS A 222 12.10 -1.27 -4.60
C HIS A 222 12.99 -2.34 -5.25
N SER A 223 14.23 -2.02 -5.64
CA SER A 223 15.16 -2.95 -6.27
C SER A 223 16.45 -3.14 -5.47
N HIS A 224 16.40 -3.40 -4.17
CA HIS A 224 17.56 -3.92 -3.45
C HIS A 224 17.17 -5.10 -2.59
N GLY A 225 17.43 -6.22 -3.10
CA GLY A 225 17.86 -7.48 -2.77
C GLY A 225 18.70 -7.60 -1.51
N HIS A 226 18.27 -8.49 -0.61
CA HIS A 226 19.13 -9.02 0.44
C HIS A 226 20.31 -9.79 -0.19
N SER A 227 21.49 -9.21 -0.21
CA SER A 227 22.73 -9.94 -0.39
C SER A 227 23.39 -10.11 0.97
N HIS A 228 23.22 -11.28 1.57
CA HIS A 228 24.06 -11.75 2.65
C HIS A 228 25.43 -12.10 2.06
N SER A 229 26.43 -11.27 2.33
CA SER A 229 27.83 -11.58 2.11
C SER A 229 28.43 -12.07 3.42
N HIS A 230 28.63 -13.38 3.53
CA HIS A 230 29.52 -13.96 4.50
C HIS A 230 30.97 -13.71 4.05
N GLY A 231 31.65 -12.77 4.70
CA GLY A 231 33.08 -12.57 4.57
C GLY A 231 33.81 -13.27 5.72
N HIS A 232 34.37 -14.45 5.46
CA HIS A 232 35.46 -14.99 6.24
C HIS A 232 36.72 -14.19 5.89
N GLY A 233 37.27 -13.51 6.87
CA GLY A 233 38.56 -12.85 6.80
C GLY A 233 39.44 -13.36 7.93
N ASP A 234 40.26 -14.36 7.61
CA ASP A 234 41.37 -14.82 8.41
C ASP A 234 42.58 -13.91 8.11
N ALA A 235 43.15 -13.30 9.10
CA ALA A 235 44.41 -12.56 8.98
C ALA A 235 45.24 -12.72 10.26
N GLY A 236 46.25 -13.56 10.20
CA GLY A 236 47.28 -13.71 11.21
C GLY A 236 48.26 -12.52 11.22
N PRO A 237 49.07 -12.37 12.30
CA PRO A 237 49.84 -11.17 12.55
C PRO A 237 51.22 -11.21 11.86
N PRO A 238 51.79 -10.06 11.52
CA PRO A 238 53.18 -9.94 11.06
C PRO A 238 54.14 -9.69 12.22
N ARG A 239 55.34 -10.17 12.02
CA ARG A 239 56.51 -9.83 12.78
C ARG A 239 57.03 -8.43 12.43
#